data_7f66ce78744f40875fe34fe003f952a1
#
_entry.id   7f66ce78744f40875fe34fe003f952a1
#
_cell.length_a   1.000
_cell.length_b   1.000
_cell.length_c   1.000
_cell.angle_alpha   90.00
_cell.angle_beta   90.00
_cell.angle_gamma   90.00
#
_symmetry.space_group_name_H-M   'P 1'
#
loop_
_entity.id
_entity.type
_entity.pdbx_description
1 polymer ?
#
loop_
_entity_poly.entity_id
_entity_poly.type
_entity_poly.pdbx_seq_one_letter_code
_entity_poly.pdbx_strand_id
1 'polypeptide(L)'
;MNTAIIHRKVIVKMELDNIKINDLISQIMDGEKKDWDFGDVITFHSYLNRNLCLDDITMELGQTVNNLIRFWNQQDEENNIPVEERDPINLYIDSPGGNLTATLTIVDSIIMSKTPVRTINMGAAYSGGFLIFIVGHERISYPSASFMFHEGSTSSMGDAHKFRNFSDFYDKQLARIKEITLKYTSMTDEYYEENKKDDVWFLADEALEHGVCDKIAEEIKN
;
A
#
# COMPACT_ATOMS: atom_id res chain seq x y z
N MET A 1 5.52 -4.55 18.40
CA MET A 1 6.01 -3.24 18.91
C MET A 1 5.05 -2.17 18.43
N ASN A 2 4.66 -1.22 19.26
CA ASN A 2 3.43 -0.44 19.06
C ASN A 2 3.63 0.61 17.96
N THR A 3 3.01 0.47 16.80
CA THR A 3 3.05 1.40 15.64
C THR A 3 2.69 2.84 16.06
N ALA A 4 1.86 3.00 17.10
CA ALA A 4 1.56 4.30 17.71
C ALA A 4 2.80 5.01 18.29
N ILE A 5 3.80 4.25 18.76
CA ILE A 5 5.07 4.80 19.28
C ILE A 5 5.92 5.29 18.11
N ILE A 6 5.95 4.55 17.01
CA ILE A 6 6.64 4.95 15.77
C ILE A 6 6.00 6.22 15.21
N HIS A 7 4.66 6.26 15.13
CA HIS A 7 3.90 7.43 14.67
C HIS A 7 4.22 8.69 15.48
N ARG A 8 4.23 8.58 16.81
CA ARG A 8 4.57 9.70 17.71
C ARG A 8 6.02 10.13 17.56
N LYS A 9 6.95 9.17 17.34
CA LYS A 9 8.37 9.43 17.13
C LYS A 9 8.63 10.08 15.76
N VAL A 10 7.91 9.69 14.70
CA VAL A 10 8.01 10.29 13.36
C VAL A 10 7.51 11.74 13.38
N ILE A 11 6.33 12.01 13.94
CA ILE A 11 5.76 13.38 13.98
C ILE A 11 6.64 14.35 14.78
N VAL A 12 7.17 13.92 15.93
CA VAL A 12 8.05 14.77 16.77
C VAL A 12 9.41 15.04 16.08
N LYS A 13 9.80 14.24 15.07
CA LYS A 13 11.13 14.30 14.48
C LYS A 13 11.22 14.84 13.05
N MET A 14 10.11 15.21 12.46
CA MET A 14 10.13 15.94 11.18
C MET A 14 10.72 17.36 11.31
N GLU A 15 10.97 17.80 12.55
CA GLU A 15 11.80 18.98 12.85
C GLU A 15 13.32 18.72 12.79
N LEU A 16 13.73 17.47 12.48
CA LEU A 16 15.15 17.06 12.45
C LEU A 16 15.70 16.94 11.02
N ASP A 17 15.34 17.84 10.15
CA ASP A 17 15.71 17.90 8.72
C ASP A 17 17.21 17.85 8.38
N ASN A 18 18.09 17.64 9.36
CA ASN A 18 19.55 17.65 9.18
C ASN A 18 20.32 16.53 9.90
N ILE A 19 19.68 15.52 10.49
CA ILE A 19 20.44 14.43 11.09
C ILE A 19 20.82 13.43 10.01
N LYS A 20 22.10 13.38 9.66
CA LYS A 20 22.62 12.31 8.81
C LYS A 20 22.34 10.96 9.49
N ILE A 21 21.88 9.98 8.72
CA ILE A 21 21.56 8.63 9.23
C ILE A 21 22.70 8.04 10.07
N ASN A 22 23.97 8.30 9.66
CA ASN A 22 25.15 7.86 10.38
C ASN A 22 25.27 8.47 11.78
N ASP A 23 24.85 9.74 11.96
CA ASP A 23 24.87 10.39 13.27
C ASP A 23 23.78 9.80 14.17
N LEU A 24 22.63 9.43 13.59
CA LEU A 24 21.54 8.76 14.30
C LEU A 24 21.95 7.34 14.73
N ILE A 25 22.58 6.58 13.83
CA ILE A 25 23.12 5.25 14.14
C ILE A 25 24.15 5.35 15.26
N SER A 26 25.09 6.31 15.19
CA SER A 26 26.10 6.52 16.24
C SER A 26 25.44 6.82 17.58
N GLN A 27 24.48 7.74 17.66
CA GLN A 27 23.75 8.07 18.90
C GLN A 27 23.01 6.87 19.53
N ILE A 28 22.52 5.94 18.70
CA ILE A 28 21.87 4.71 19.16
C ILE A 28 22.92 3.72 19.68
N MET A 29 24.02 3.53 18.95
CA MET A 29 25.11 2.64 19.36
C MET A 29 25.79 3.11 20.65
N ASP A 30 25.90 4.44 20.84
CA ASP A 30 26.46 5.05 22.05
C ASP A 30 25.47 5.07 23.24
N GLY A 31 24.24 4.56 23.04
CA GLY A 31 23.20 4.48 24.06
C GLY A 31 22.57 5.82 24.44
N GLU A 32 22.82 6.88 23.70
CA GLU A 32 22.21 8.21 23.92
C GLU A 32 20.71 8.22 23.60
N LYS A 33 20.27 7.31 22.70
CA LYS A 33 18.86 7.10 22.31
C LYS A 33 18.38 5.70 22.73
N LYS A 34 18.25 5.49 24.03
CA LYS A 34 17.84 4.21 24.64
C LYS A 34 16.50 3.63 24.18
N ASP A 35 15.64 4.46 23.60
CA ASP A 35 14.29 4.08 23.18
C ASP A 35 14.21 3.66 21.67
N TRP A 36 15.32 3.66 20.97
CA TRP A 36 15.39 3.28 19.55
C TRP A 36 16.24 2.02 19.37
N ASP A 37 15.72 1.09 18.60
CA ASP A 37 16.47 -0.04 18.09
C ASP A 37 16.89 0.16 16.62
N PHE A 38 17.66 -0.78 16.08
CA PHE A 38 18.11 -0.71 14.70
C PHE A 38 16.97 -0.77 13.68
N GLY A 39 15.87 -1.48 13.99
CA GLY A 39 14.67 -1.51 13.17
C GLY A 39 13.98 -0.16 13.10
N ASP A 40 13.93 0.61 14.21
CA ASP A 40 13.41 1.97 14.23
C ASP A 40 14.20 2.89 13.28
N VAL A 41 15.53 2.73 13.22
CA VAL A 41 16.41 3.51 12.34
C VAL A 41 16.12 3.22 10.87
N ILE A 42 16.04 1.93 10.52
CA ILE A 42 15.74 1.50 9.14
C ILE A 42 14.36 2.03 8.73
N THR A 43 13.36 1.89 9.59
CA THR A 43 12.00 2.36 9.31
C THR A 43 11.98 3.88 9.11
N PHE A 44 12.65 4.62 9.97
CA PHE A 44 12.76 6.07 9.85
C PHE A 44 13.47 6.49 8.55
N HIS A 45 14.59 5.83 8.23
CA HIS A 45 15.30 6.09 6.98
C HIS A 45 14.44 5.78 5.75
N SER A 46 13.66 4.70 5.80
CA SER A 46 12.71 4.35 4.74
C SER A 46 11.69 5.46 4.55
N TYR A 47 11.11 6.00 5.62
CA TYR A 47 10.15 7.11 5.54
C TYR A 47 10.79 8.40 5.00
N LEU A 48 12.04 8.72 5.36
CA LEU A 48 12.75 9.87 4.79
C LEU A 48 12.93 9.75 3.27
N ASN A 49 13.00 8.54 2.75
CA ASN A 49 13.12 8.24 1.32
C ASN A 49 11.77 7.87 0.67
N ARG A 50 10.65 8.20 1.31
CA ARG A 50 9.29 7.94 0.84
C ARG A 50 9.01 6.47 0.54
N ASN A 51 9.64 5.56 1.27
CA ASN A 51 9.45 4.12 1.14
C ASN A 51 8.57 3.59 2.26
N LEU A 52 7.51 2.87 1.91
CA LEU A 52 6.59 2.20 2.82
C LEU A 52 6.53 0.71 2.50
N CYS A 53 6.50 -0.14 3.53
CA CYS A 53 6.26 -1.56 3.38
C CYS A 53 4.84 -1.88 3.86
N LEU A 54 4.10 -2.64 3.06
CA LEU A 54 2.76 -3.11 3.35
C LEU A 54 2.78 -4.63 3.54
N ASP A 55 2.40 -5.06 4.73
CA ASP A 55 2.16 -6.44 5.15
C ASP A 55 0.65 -6.66 5.38
N ASP A 56 0.24 -7.19 6.54
CA ASP A 56 -1.17 -7.32 6.93
C ASP A 56 -1.89 -5.95 6.93
N ILE A 57 -2.96 -5.81 6.13
CA ILE A 57 -3.69 -4.56 6.01
C ILE A 57 -4.65 -4.39 7.20
N THR A 58 -4.17 -3.70 8.22
CA THR A 58 -4.93 -3.32 9.40
C THR A 58 -5.47 -1.91 9.28
N MET A 59 -6.45 -1.54 10.13
CA MET A 59 -6.95 -0.16 10.21
C MET A 59 -5.83 0.84 10.56
N GLU A 60 -4.90 0.43 11.41
CA GLU A 60 -3.76 1.26 11.82
C GLU A 60 -2.81 1.50 10.63
N LEU A 61 -2.49 0.45 9.87
CA LEU A 61 -1.68 0.58 8.64
C LEU A 61 -2.36 1.50 7.62
N GLY A 62 -3.68 1.32 7.40
CA GLY A 62 -4.45 2.17 6.49
C GLY A 62 -4.38 3.65 6.86
N GLN A 63 -4.52 3.99 8.13
CA GLN A 63 -4.39 5.36 8.63
C GLN A 63 -2.96 5.89 8.47
N THR A 64 -1.95 5.07 8.76
CA THR A 64 -0.54 5.44 8.65
C THR A 64 -0.18 5.78 7.21
N VAL A 65 -0.51 4.90 6.26
CA VAL A 65 -0.24 5.10 4.83
C VAL A 65 -0.95 6.37 4.30
N ASN A 66 -2.25 6.52 4.62
CA ASN A 66 -2.99 7.72 4.23
C ASN A 66 -2.35 9.01 4.78
N ASN A 67 -1.94 9.04 6.05
CA ASN A 67 -1.32 10.22 6.64
C ASN A 67 0.03 10.54 6.01
N LEU A 68 0.85 9.53 5.69
CA LEU A 68 2.15 9.73 5.04
C LEU A 68 2.01 10.19 3.59
N ILE A 69 1.11 9.61 2.80
CA ILE A 69 0.83 10.08 1.44
C ILE A 69 0.38 11.56 1.47
N ARG A 70 -0.55 11.92 2.35
CA ARG A 70 -1.01 13.31 2.50
C ARG A 70 0.12 14.24 2.92
N PHE A 71 0.95 13.80 3.86
CA PHE A 71 2.10 14.57 4.34
C PHE A 71 3.08 14.89 3.20
N TRP A 72 3.50 13.91 2.41
CA TRP A 72 4.43 14.15 1.30
C TRP A 72 3.81 14.99 0.19
N ASN A 73 2.50 14.84 -0.08
CA ASN A 73 1.80 15.73 -1.00
C ASN A 73 1.82 17.17 -0.52
N GLN A 74 1.56 17.41 0.77
CA GLN A 74 1.60 18.73 1.36
C GLN A 74 3.03 19.32 1.33
N GLN A 75 4.03 18.51 1.67
CA GLN A 75 5.44 18.93 1.62
C GLN A 75 5.86 19.35 0.22
N ASP A 76 5.48 18.59 -0.81
CA ASP A 76 5.77 18.92 -2.20
C ASP A 76 5.06 20.23 -2.63
N GLU A 77 3.82 20.43 -2.20
CA GLU A 77 3.07 21.67 -2.46
C GLU A 77 3.70 22.89 -1.76
N GLU A 78 4.06 22.78 -0.50
CA GLU A 78 4.71 23.85 0.29
C GLU A 78 6.07 24.24 -0.30
N ASN A 79 6.81 23.27 -0.83
CA ASN A 79 8.08 23.51 -1.52
C ASN A 79 7.91 23.92 -2.98
N ASN A 80 6.67 24.07 -3.49
CA ASN A 80 6.35 24.42 -4.87
C ASN A 80 6.99 23.48 -5.91
N ILE A 81 7.09 22.18 -5.60
CA ILE A 81 7.65 21.18 -6.53
C ILE A 81 6.58 20.85 -7.58
N PRO A 82 6.84 21.08 -8.90
CA PRO A 82 5.96 20.66 -9.97
C PRO A 82 5.70 19.15 -9.92
N VAL A 83 4.50 18.71 -10.32
CA VAL A 83 4.09 17.29 -10.20
C VAL A 83 5.05 16.35 -10.92
N GLU A 84 5.55 16.76 -12.09
CA GLU A 84 6.50 16.03 -12.93
C GLU A 84 7.92 15.93 -12.35
N GLU A 85 8.24 16.74 -11.35
CA GLU A 85 9.55 16.75 -10.66
C GLU A 85 9.49 16.13 -9.26
N ARG A 86 8.31 15.68 -8.80
CA ARG A 86 8.13 15.11 -7.48
C ARG A 86 8.74 13.71 -7.40
N ASP A 87 9.54 13.47 -6.38
CA ASP A 87 10.01 12.13 -6.06
C ASP A 87 8.84 11.21 -5.73
N PRO A 88 8.75 10.00 -6.34
CA PRO A 88 7.65 9.11 -6.10
C PRO A 88 7.63 8.56 -4.67
N ILE A 89 6.43 8.28 -4.19
CA ILE A 89 6.20 7.50 -2.97
C ILE A 89 6.23 6.03 -3.37
N ASN A 90 7.09 5.22 -2.78
CA ASN A 90 7.20 3.80 -3.08
C ASN A 90 6.47 2.97 -2.03
N LEU A 91 5.47 2.21 -2.46
CA LEU A 91 4.77 1.22 -1.64
C LEU A 91 5.27 -0.17 -2.00
N TYR A 92 6.10 -0.73 -1.15
CA TYR A 92 6.58 -2.11 -1.26
C TYR A 92 5.56 -3.05 -0.64
N ILE A 93 5.00 -3.95 -1.44
CA ILE A 93 3.88 -4.81 -1.05
C ILE A 93 4.37 -6.26 -0.95
N ASP A 94 4.16 -6.85 0.23
CA ASP A 94 4.26 -8.29 0.49
C ASP A 94 3.12 -8.62 1.48
N SER A 95 1.90 -8.72 0.95
CA SER A 95 0.67 -8.65 1.73
C SER A 95 -0.33 -9.74 1.35
N PRO A 96 -0.86 -10.49 2.34
CA PRO A 96 -1.98 -11.39 2.13
C PRO A 96 -3.33 -10.67 1.97
N GLY A 97 -3.35 -9.34 2.16
CA GLY A 97 -4.56 -8.54 2.20
C GLY A 97 -4.96 -8.15 3.62
N GLY A 98 -6.25 -7.98 3.88
CA GLY A 98 -6.74 -7.66 5.23
C GLY A 98 -8.05 -6.86 5.26
N ASN A 99 -8.13 -5.87 6.13
CA ASN A 99 -9.34 -5.09 6.37
C ASN A 99 -9.77 -4.28 5.14
N LEU A 100 -10.98 -4.51 4.64
CA LEU A 100 -11.50 -3.86 3.43
C LEU A 100 -11.58 -2.33 3.56
N THR A 101 -12.00 -1.80 4.73
CA THR A 101 -12.07 -0.34 4.93
C THR A 101 -10.68 0.28 4.85
N ALA A 102 -9.69 -0.33 5.48
CA ALA A 102 -8.30 0.10 5.42
C ALA A 102 -7.75 0.02 3.98
N THR A 103 -8.04 -1.08 3.27
CA THR A 103 -7.69 -1.25 1.85
C THR A 103 -8.24 -0.10 1.01
N LEU A 104 -9.53 0.19 1.09
CA LEU A 104 -10.15 1.27 0.32
C LEU A 104 -9.63 2.66 0.73
N THR A 105 -9.28 2.85 2.00
CA THR A 105 -8.62 4.09 2.45
C THR A 105 -7.26 4.29 1.75
N ILE A 106 -6.45 3.24 1.64
CA ILE A 106 -5.17 3.30 0.94
C ILE A 106 -5.37 3.50 -0.57
N VAL A 107 -6.29 2.75 -1.17
CA VAL A 107 -6.67 2.89 -2.60
C VAL A 107 -7.04 4.33 -2.93
N ASP A 108 -7.95 4.93 -2.18
CA ASP A 108 -8.38 6.32 -2.40
C ASP A 108 -7.22 7.30 -2.16
N SER A 109 -6.36 7.05 -1.16
CA SER A 109 -5.18 7.88 -0.91
C SER A 109 -4.20 7.91 -2.07
N ILE A 110 -4.00 6.76 -2.74
CA ILE A 110 -3.17 6.66 -3.94
C ILE A 110 -3.82 7.40 -5.11
N ILE A 111 -5.09 7.10 -5.39
CA ILE A 111 -5.83 7.71 -6.52
C ILE A 111 -5.90 9.24 -6.40
N MET A 112 -6.04 9.76 -5.17
CA MET A 112 -6.15 11.19 -4.90
C MET A 112 -4.78 11.88 -4.76
N SER A 113 -3.68 11.14 -4.77
CA SER A 113 -2.34 11.69 -4.62
C SER A 113 -1.90 12.41 -5.90
N LYS A 114 -1.44 13.67 -5.77
CA LYS A 114 -0.79 14.40 -6.86
C LYS A 114 0.69 14.01 -7.00
N THR A 115 1.32 13.62 -5.87
CA THR A 115 2.67 13.06 -5.88
C THR A 115 2.57 11.62 -6.39
N PRO A 116 3.38 11.23 -7.40
CA PRO A 116 3.32 9.88 -7.94
C PRO A 116 3.50 8.81 -6.86
N VAL A 117 2.65 7.77 -6.90
CA VAL A 117 2.77 6.61 -6.01
C VAL A 117 3.13 5.41 -6.86
N ARG A 118 4.26 4.78 -6.57
CA ARG A 118 4.72 3.56 -7.21
C ARG A 118 4.41 2.39 -6.31
N THR A 119 3.73 1.38 -6.83
CA THR A 119 3.48 0.11 -6.13
C THR A 119 4.44 -0.96 -6.62
N ILE A 120 5.07 -1.68 -5.69
CA ILE A 120 6.09 -2.68 -5.99
C ILE A 120 5.72 -3.96 -5.26
N ASN A 121 5.32 -5.00 -6.01
CA ASN A 121 5.08 -6.32 -5.44
C ASN A 121 6.41 -7.06 -5.28
N MET A 122 6.82 -7.30 -4.02
CA MET A 122 8.08 -7.99 -3.69
C MET A 122 7.90 -9.51 -3.56
N GLY A 123 6.68 -9.98 -3.27
CA GLY A 123 6.39 -11.39 -3.00
C GLY A 123 4.92 -11.70 -3.21
N ALA A 124 4.05 -11.11 -2.41
CA ALA A 124 2.61 -11.34 -2.44
C ALA A 124 1.83 -10.03 -2.54
N ALA A 125 0.90 -9.94 -3.48
CA ALA A 125 -0.12 -8.90 -3.50
C ALA A 125 -1.49 -9.57 -3.63
N TYR A 126 -2.09 -9.95 -2.48
CA TYR A 126 -3.31 -10.75 -2.45
C TYR A 126 -4.49 -9.94 -1.90
N SER A 127 -5.70 -10.20 -2.41
CA SER A 127 -6.94 -9.63 -1.88
C SER A 127 -6.87 -8.10 -1.78
N GLY A 128 -6.90 -7.53 -0.58
CA GLY A 128 -6.70 -6.09 -0.37
C GLY A 128 -5.36 -5.57 -0.89
N GLY A 129 -4.29 -6.37 -0.80
CA GLY A 129 -2.98 -6.04 -1.37
C GLY A 129 -3.00 -5.94 -2.88
N PHE A 130 -3.77 -6.79 -3.56
CA PHE A 130 -4.01 -6.70 -4.99
C PHE A 130 -4.69 -5.38 -5.37
N LEU A 131 -5.76 -4.99 -4.65
CA LEU A 131 -6.48 -3.75 -4.92
C LEU A 131 -5.62 -2.50 -4.72
N ILE A 132 -4.75 -2.49 -3.71
CA ILE A 132 -3.80 -1.40 -3.48
C ILE A 132 -2.76 -1.38 -4.60
N PHE A 133 -2.27 -2.54 -5.01
CA PHE A 133 -1.23 -2.64 -6.03
C PHE A 133 -1.70 -2.08 -7.38
N ILE A 134 -2.87 -2.46 -7.86
CA ILE A 134 -3.35 -2.11 -9.21
C ILE A 134 -3.62 -0.62 -9.40
N VAL A 135 -3.82 0.16 -8.34
CA VAL A 135 -4.10 1.62 -8.43
C VAL A 135 -2.83 2.48 -8.37
N GLY A 136 -1.65 1.88 -8.28
CA GLY A 136 -0.38 2.61 -8.38
C GLY A 136 -0.25 3.37 -9.69
N HIS A 137 0.37 4.55 -9.65
CA HIS A 137 0.67 5.33 -10.86
C HIS A 137 1.77 4.69 -11.72
N GLU A 138 2.61 3.87 -11.13
CA GLU A 138 3.54 2.95 -11.76
C GLU A 138 3.54 1.65 -10.94
N ARG A 139 3.37 0.50 -11.60
CA ARG A 139 3.16 -0.81 -10.97
C ARG A 139 4.25 -1.77 -11.38
N ILE A 140 5.12 -2.15 -10.43
CA ILE A 140 6.28 -3.00 -10.68
C ILE A 140 6.12 -4.32 -9.96
N SER A 141 6.33 -5.43 -10.63
CA SER A 141 6.38 -6.76 -10.01
C SER A 141 7.81 -7.28 -9.94
N TYR A 142 8.21 -7.92 -8.84
CA TYR A 142 9.39 -8.77 -8.85
C TYR A 142 9.11 -10.04 -9.67
N PRO A 143 10.14 -10.66 -10.28
CA PRO A 143 9.94 -11.80 -11.19
C PRO A 143 9.27 -13.01 -10.55
N SER A 144 9.51 -13.27 -9.26
CA SER A 144 8.92 -14.38 -8.51
C SER A 144 7.71 -13.99 -7.69
N ALA A 145 7.23 -12.75 -7.81
CA ALA A 145 6.07 -12.30 -7.09
C ALA A 145 4.78 -12.87 -7.67
N SER A 146 3.78 -12.98 -6.83
CA SER A 146 2.47 -13.51 -7.18
C SER A 146 1.35 -12.58 -6.76
N PHE A 147 0.21 -12.76 -7.37
CA PHE A 147 -0.98 -11.96 -7.14
C PHE A 147 -2.18 -12.86 -6.91
N MET A 148 -3.15 -12.39 -6.15
CA MET A 148 -4.43 -13.07 -6.02
C MET A 148 -5.55 -12.04 -5.92
N PHE A 149 -6.57 -12.21 -6.75
CA PHE A 149 -7.80 -11.46 -6.61
C PHE A 149 -8.99 -12.38 -6.33
N HIS A 150 -9.95 -11.86 -5.57
CA HIS A 150 -11.26 -12.45 -5.28
C HIS A 150 -12.22 -11.34 -4.82
N GLU A 151 -13.52 -11.63 -4.76
CA GLU A 151 -14.49 -10.69 -4.17
C GLU A 151 -14.31 -10.51 -2.65
N GLY A 152 -13.51 -11.39 -2.02
CA GLY A 152 -13.30 -11.39 -0.58
C GLY A 152 -14.38 -12.16 0.17
N SER A 153 -14.22 -12.19 1.49
CA SER A 153 -15.17 -12.85 2.40
C SER A 153 -15.54 -11.91 3.53
N THR A 154 -16.77 -12.01 4.00
CA THR A 154 -17.24 -11.25 5.15
C THR A 154 -18.13 -12.11 6.04
N SER A 155 -18.24 -11.74 7.30
CA SER A 155 -19.18 -12.32 8.23
C SER A 155 -19.89 -11.22 9.01
N SER A 156 -21.18 -11.40 9.26
CA SER A 156 -21.98 -10.52 10.09
C SER A 156 -22.85 -11.32 11.04
N MET A 157 -22.98 -10.84 12.27
CA MET A 157 -23.88 -11.38 13.27
C MET A 157 -24.87 -10.30 13.70
N GLY A 158 -26.13 -10.69 13.91
CA GLY A 158 -27.20 -9.79 14.35
C GLY A 158 -28.58 -10.32 14.05
N ASP A 159 -29.59 -9.48 14.31
CA ASP A 159 -30.95 -9.79 13.89
C ASP A 159 -31.09 -9.76 12.34
N ALA A 160 -32.18 -10.35 11.82
CA ALA A 160 -32.38 -10.51 10.38
C ALA A 160 -32.39 -9.18 9.62
N HIS A 161 -32.80 -8.06 10.23
CA HIS A 161 -32.77 -6.76 9.57
C HIS A 161 -31.37 -6.19 9.47
N LYS A 162 -30.58 -6.27 10.54
CA LYS A 162 -29.19 -5.82 10.54
C LYS A 162 -28.35 -6.63 9.56
N PHE A 163 -28.58 -7.95 9.50
CA PHE A 163 -27.90 -8.80 8.53
C PHE A 163 -28.20 -8.39 7.10
N ARG A 164 -29.47 -8.16 6.74
CA ARG A 164 -29.85 -7.72 5.38
C ARG A 164 -29.24 -6.37 5.05
N ASN A 165 -29.35 -5.39 5.94
CA ASN A 165 -28.77 -4.07 5.71
C ASN A 165 -27.25 -4.13 5.52
N PHE A 166 -26.58 -5.00 6.25
CA PHE A 166 -25.15 -5.23 6.08
C PHE A 166 -24.84 -5.89 4.74
N SER A 167 -25.61 -6.91 4.35
CA SER A 167 -25.46 -7.58 3.04
C SER A 167 -25.64 -6.60 1.89
N ASP A 168 -26.73 -5.80 1.91
CA ASP A 168 -26.99 -4.78 0.89
C ASP A 168 -25.87 -3.73 0.80
N PHE A 169 -25.24 -3.40 1.92
CA PHE A 169 -24.08 -2.50 1.94
C PHE A 169 -22.85 -3.18 1.38
N TYR A 170 -22.60 -4.43 1.74
CA TYR A 170 -21.46 -5.20 1.26
C TYR A 170 -21.50 -5.39 -0.26
N ASP A 171 -22.68 -5.65 -0.83
CA ASP A 171 -22.87 -5.74 -2.29
C ASP A 171 -22.45 -4.44 -3.00
N LYS A 172 -22.69 -3.27 -2.39
CA LYS A 172 -22.23 -1.97 -2.93
C LYS A 172 -20.70 -1.86 -2.85
N GLN A 173 -20.07 -2.41 -1.82
CA GLN A 173 -18.60 -2.45 -1.72
C GLN A 173 -18.00 -3.37 -2.79
N LEU A 174 -18.62 -4.55 -3.03
CA LEU A 174 -18.20 -5.46 -4.10
C LEU A 174 -18.31 -4.81 -5.48
N ALA A 175 -19.39 -4.09 -5.75
CA ALA A 175 -19.54 -3.32 -6.99
C ALA A 175 -18.42 -2.27 -7.15
N ARG A 176 -18.00 -1.61 -6.07
CA ARG A 176 -16.89 -0.66 -6.08
C ARG A 176 -15.56 -1.36 -6.34
N ILE A 177 -15.31 -2.52 -5.74
CA ILE A 177 -14.12 -3.34 -5.98
C ILE A 177 -14.04 -3.73 -7.46
N LYS A 178 -15.16 -4.19 -8.04
CA LYS A 178 -15.25 -4.50 -9.47
C LYS A 178 -14.90 -3.29 -10.34
N GLU A 179 -15.51 -2.13 -10.09
CA GLU A 179 -15.24 -0.90 -10.82
C GLU A 179 -13.73 -0.55 -10.79
N ILE A 180 -13.10 -0.64 -9.62
CA ILE A 180 -11.66 -0.38 -9.46
C ILE A 180 -10.86 -1.40 -10.27
N THR A 181 -11.15 -2.69 -10.14
CA THR A 181 -10.40 -3.76 -10.83
C THR A 181 -10.47 -3.57 -12.35
N LEU A 182 -11.67 -3.39 -12.90
CA LEU A 182 -11.84 -3.21 -14.35
C LEU A 182 -11.24 -1.90 -14.87
N LYS A 183 -11.21 -0.86 -14.05
CA LYS A 183 -10.63 0.44 -14.44
C LYS A 183 -9.10 0.41 -14.51
N TYR A 184 -8.45 -0.34 -13.60
CA TYR A 184 -7.00 -0.30 -13.42
C TYR A 184 -6.27 -1.54 -13.94
N THR A 185 -6.99 -2.47 -14.58
CA THR A 185 -6.42 -3.65 -15.24
C THR A 185 -6.97 -3.79 -16.66
N SER A 186 -6.47 -4.76 -17.42
CA SER A 186 -7.03 -5.14 -18.73
C SER A 186 -8.08 -6.24 -18.64
N MET A 187 -8.54 -6.59 -17.43
CA MET A 187 -9.57 -7.60 -17.23
C MET A 187 -10.89 -7.16 -17.83
N THR A 188 -11.57 -8.04 -18.56
CA THR A 188 -12.92 -7.76 -19.07
C THR A 188 -13.98 -8.01 -18.00
N ASP A 189 -15.17 -7.43 -18.21
CA ASP A 189 -16.33 -7.68 -17.33
C ASP A 189 -16.67 -9.16 -17.29
N GLU A 190 -16.64 -9.85 -18.44
CA GLU A 190 -16.90 -11.29 -18.54
C GLU A 190 -15.89 -12.10 -17.73
N TYR A 191 -14.58 -11.78 -17.86
CA TYR A 191 -13.54 -12.47 -17.11
C TYR A 191 -13.72 -12.30 -15.60
N TYR A 192 -14.02 -11.05 -15.17
CA TYR A 192 -14.29 -10.77 -13.76
C TYR A 192 -15.48 -11.56 -13.23
N GLU A 193 -16.63 -11.54 -13.92
CA GLU A 193 -17.85 -12.21 -13.50
C GLU A 193 -17.73 -13.73 -13.45
N GLU A 194 -16.95 -14.32 -14.35
CA GLU A 194 -16.71 -15.77 -14.38
C GLU A 194 -15.81 -16.24 -13.23
N ASN A 195 -14.89 -15.39 -12.77
CA ASN A 195 -13.82 -15.78 -11.85
C ASN A 195 -13.96 -15.19 -10.43
N LYS A 196 -14.76 -14.17 -10.21
CA LYS A 196 -14.87 -13.40 -8.96
C LYS A 196 -15.16 -14.20 -7.70
N LYS A 197 -15.75 -15.40 -7.82
CA LYS A 197 -16.11 -16.26 -6.69
C LYS A 197 -15.00 -17.21 -6.26
N ASP A 198 -13.98 -17.33 -7.09
CA ASP A 198 -12.82 -18.18 -6.85
C ASP A 198 -11.60 -17.30 -6.49
N ASP A 199 -10.60 -17.91 -5.88
CA ASP A 199 -9.30 -17.27 -5.72
C ASP A 199 -8.54 -17.39 -7.04
N VAL A 200 -8.34 -16.26 -7.72
CA VAL A 200 -7.64 -16.23 -9.01
C VAL A 200 -6.19 -15.83 -8.79
N TRP A 201 -5.29 -16.74 -9.11
CA TRP A 201 -3.86 -16.59 -8.87
C TRP A 201 -3.12 -16.28 -10.15
N PHE A 202 -2.14 -15.36 -10.09
CA PHE A 202 -1.26 -14.99 -11.19
C PHE A 202 0.19 -15.02 -10.73
N LEU A 203 1.08 -15.44 -11.59
CA LEU A 203 2.50 -15.09 -11.53
C LEU A 203 2.75 -13.73 -12.21
N ALA A 204 3.96 -13.21 -12.11
CA ALA A 204 4.28 -11.87 -12.59
C ALA A 204 4.06 -11.69 -14.10
N ASP A 205 4.33 -12.72 -14.92
CA ASP A 205 4.12 -12.75 -16.36
C ASP A 205 2.62 -12.70 -16.73
N GLU A 206 1.80 -13.52 -16.09
CA GLU A 206 0.35 -13.51 -16.26
C GLU A 206 -0.26 -12.17 -15.77
N ALA A 207 0.25 -11.62 -14.66
CA ALA A 207 -0.16 -10.32 -14.16
C ALA A 207 0.14 -9.19 -15.17
N LEU A 208 1.25 -9.28 -15.89
CA LEU A 208 1.58 -8.35 -16.97
C LEU A 208 0.60 -8.47 -18.14
N GLU A 209 0.24 -9.70 -18.56
CA GLU A 209 -0.73 -9.95 -19.64
C GLU A 209 -2.13 -9.40 -19.29
N HIS A 210 -2.55 -9.54 -18.05
CA HIS A 210 -3.82 -9.00 -17.54
C HIS A 210 -3.78 -7.49 -17.20
N GLY A 211 -2.66 -6.80 -17.46
CA GLY A 211 -2.50 -5.38 -17.15
C GLY A 211 -2.56 -5.08 -15.65
N VAL A 212 -2.31 -6.08 -14.81
CA VAL A 212 -2.20 -5.92 -13.36
C VAL A 212 -0.94 -5.15 -13.00
N CYS A 213 0.21 -5.47 -13.62
CA CYS A 213 1.43 -4.67 -13.49
C CYS A 213 1.83 -4.03 -14.83
N ASP A 214 2.65 -2.99 -14.76
CA ASP A 214 3.15 -2.27 -15.94
C ASP A 214 4.47 -2.87 -16.43
N LYS A 215 5.25 -3.45 -15.51
CA LYS A 215 6.54 -4.08 -15.81
C LYS A 215 6.97 -5.06 -14.73
N ILE A 216 7.82 -6.00 -15.13
CA ILE A 216 8.55 -6.89 -14.22
C ILE A 216 9.96 -6.32 -14.04
N ALA A 217 10.44 -6.31 -12.79
CA ALA A 217 11.79 -5.84 -12.49
C ALA A 217 12.85 -6.71 -13.19
N GLU A 218 13.81 -6.08 -13.81
CA GLU A 218 14.90 -6.77 -14.48
C GLU A 218 16.01 -7.19 -13.49
N GLU A 219 16.68 -8.31 -13.79
CA GLU A 219 17.89 -8.69 -13.08
C GLU A 219 19.00 -7.66 -13.28
N ILE A 220 19.69 -7.32 -12.19
CA ILE A 220 20.92 -6.53 -12.30
C ILE A 220 21.99 -7.45 -12.90
N LYS A 221 22.25 -7.30 -14.19
CA LYS A 221 23.39 -7.98 -14.86
C LYS A 221 24.66 -7.21 -14.53
N ASN A 222 25.52 -7.80 -13.71
CA ASN A 222 26.86 -7.30 -13.42
C ASN A 222 27.79 -7.41 -14.62
#